data_e1eaff229698b2cb8b87d9ba5e5c6bbb
#
_entry.id   e1eaff229698b2cb8b87d9ba5e5c6bbb
#
_cell.length_a   1.000
_cell.length_b   1.000
_cell.length_c   1.000
_cell.angle_alpha   90.00
_cell.angle_beta   90.00
_cell.angle_gamma   90.00
#
_symmetry.space_group_name_H-M   'P 1'
#
loop_
_entity.id
_entity.type
_entity.pdbx_description
1 polymer ?
#
loop_
_entity_poly.entity_id
_entity_poly.type
_entity_poly.pdbx_seq_one_letter_code
_entity_poly.pdbx_strand_id
1 'polypeptide(L)'
;DDKNQNNYFKNNLNIALNINEVYLDKVNFVNNLKGKLNIENNKLIEADIIAFFNNSKNITFTINTNENGEKITTLFSSKAKPLVDRYKFIKGFKDSKEGYLDFSSLKKDGVSNSKLVIDNFKVKEIPALAKLLALASLQGIADLLTGEGIRFTDFEMKFTNENNLLRVQEL
;
A
#
# COMPACT_ATOMS: atom_id res chain seq x y z
N ASP A 1 -10.60 -28.72 -3.66
CA ASP A 1 -10.39 -29.47 -2.41
C ASP A 1 -9.51 -28.66 -1.44
N ASP A 2 -10.08 -27.61 -0.85
CA ASP A 2 -9.46 -26.86 0.25
C ASP A 2 -9.74 -27.56 1.59
N LYS A 3 -9.09 -28.69 1.80
CA LYS A 3 -9.06 -29.38 3.09
C LYS A 3 -7.68 -29.29 3.71
N ASN A 4 -7.25 -28.10 4.15
CA ASN A 4 -6.27 -27.91 5.22
C ASN A 4 -6.20 -26.43 5.62
N GLN A 5 -7.30 -25.86 6.11
CA GLN A 5 -7.18 -24.71 7.00
C GLN A 5 -6.70 -25.24 8.34
N ASN A 6 -5.38 -25.23 8.54
CA ASN A 6 -4.82 -25.43 9.86
C ASN A 6 -5.34 -24.31 10.75
N ASN A 7 -6.27 -24.63 11.63
CA ASN A 7 -6.75 -23.73 12.68
C ASN A 7 -5.62 -23.55 13.69
N TYR A 8 -4.73 -22.60 13.45
CA TYR A 8 -3.61 -22.28 14.34
C TYR A 8 -4.09 -21.77 15.72
N PHE A 9 -5.26 -21.12 15.75
CA PHE A 9 -5.84 -20.60 16.98
C PHE A 9 -7.27 -21.12 17.16
N LYS A 10 -7.51 -21.84 18.24
CA LYS A 10 -8.85 -22.34 18.61
C LYS A 10 -9.72 -21.25 19.27
N ASN A 11 -9.10 -20.18 19.74
CA ASN A 11 -9.75 -19.10 20.49
C ASN A 11 -9.62 -17.77 19.76
N ASN A 12 -10.52 -16.85 20.07
CA ASN A 12 -10.39 -15.47 19.67
C ASN A 12 -9.20 -14.82 20.39
N LEU A 13 -8.45 -13.96 19.69
CA LEU A 13 -7.24 -13.33 20.21
C LEU A 13 -7.33 -11.82 20.10
N ASN A 14 -7.02 -11.15 21.19
CA ASN A 14 -6.72 -9.72 21.23
C ASN A 14 -5.22 -9.56 21.46
N ILE A 15 -4.51 -8.97 20.50
CA ILE A 15 -3.06 -8.81 20.52
C ILE A 15 -2.73 -7.33 20.61
N ALA A 16 -2.00 -6.93 21.65
CA ALA A 16 -1.40 -5.59 21.73
C ALA A 16 0.04 -5.67 21.21
N LEU A 17 0.39 -4.77 20.30
CA LEU A 17 1.72 -4.66 19.72
C LEU A 17 2.45 -3.45 20.31
N ASN A 18 3.70 -3.63 20.70
CA ASN A 18 4.62 -2.57 21.09
C ASN A 18 6.05 -3.01 20.71
N ILE A 19 6.51 -2.57 19.53
CA ILE A 19 7.76 -3.04 18.94
C ILE A 19 8.62 -1.81 18.64
N ASN A 20 9.85 -1.78 19.16
CA ASN A 20 10.72 -0.62 19.00
C ASN A 20 11.15 -0.38 17.56
N GLU A 21 11.46 -1.45 16.81
CA GLU A 21 11.95 -1.35 15.45
C GLU A 21 11.45 -2.51 14.59
N VAL A 22 10.98 -2.20 13.38
CA VAL A 22 10.52 -3.18 12.37
C VAL A 22 11.15 -2.86 11.03
N TYR A 23 11.90 -3.80 10.47
CA TYR A 23 12.50 -3.68 9.14
C TYR A 23 11.48 -3.99 8.05
N LEU A 24 11.28 -3.04 7.15
CA LEU A 24 10.45 -3.20 5.95
C LEU A 24 11.23 -3.89 4.83
N ASP A 25 12.54 -3.59 4.75
CA ASP A 25 13.52 -4.23 3.87
C ASP A 25 14.94 -4.14 4.50
N LYS A 26 15.99 -4.32 3.69
CA LYS A 26 17.39 -4.30 4.18
C LYS A 26 17.87 -2.94 4.68
N VAL A 27 17.21 -1.84 4.28
CA VAL A 27 17.63 -0.46 4.55
C VAL A 27 16.54 0.41 5.16
N ASN A 28 15.28 0.05 4.95
CA ASN A 28 14.13 0.79 5.46
C ASN A 28 13.54 0.11 6.68
N PHE A 29 13.34 0.87 7.73
CA PHE A 29 12.70 0.42 8.95
C PHE A 29 11.77 1.50 9.50
N VAL A 30 10.89 1.09 10.38
CA VAL A 30 10.00 1.95 11.16
C VAL A 30 10.22 1.70 12.64
N ASN A 31 10.03 2.75 13.42
CA ASN A 31 10.20 2.73 14.86
C ASN A 31 8.87 2.86 15.59
N ASN A 32 8.86 2.44 16.86
CA ASN A 32 7.76 2.63 17.78
C ASN A 32 6.42 2.13 17.21
N LEU A 33 6.45 0.93 16.59
CA LEU A 33 5.24 0.30 16.12
C LEU A 33 4.35 -0.03 17.32
N LYS A 34 3.18 0.56 17.33
CA LYS A 34 2.12 0.29 18.31
C LYS A 34 0.87 -0.12 17.59
N GLY A 35 0.08 -0.97 18.22
CA GLY A 35 -1.21 -1.33 17.62
C GLY A 35 -1.95 -2.39 18.40
N LYS A 36 -3.13 -2.70 17.85
CA LYS A 36 -4.03 -3.74 18.35
C LYS A 36 -4.49 -4.59 17.17
N LEU A 37 -4.64 -5.87 17.40
CA LEU A 37 -5.22 -6.81 16.44
C LEU A 37 -6.31 -7.61 17.17
N ASN A 38 -7.47 -7.75 16.55
CA ASN A 38 -8.52 -8.67 16.97
C ASN A 38 -8.69 -9.76 15.91
N ILE A 39 -8.52 -11.00 16.33
CA ILE A 39 -8.66 -12.20 15.49
C ILE A 39 -9.81 -13.04 16.06
N GLU A 40 -10.81 -13.29 15.23
CA GLU A 40 -11.96 -14.12 15.56
C GLU A 40 -12.12 -15.20 14.49
N ASN A 41 -12.31 -16.45 14.94
CA ASN A 41 -12.45 -17.60 14.04
C ASN A 41 -11.38 -17.66 12.95
N ASN A 42 -10.10 -17.44 13.33
CA ASN A 42 -8.93 -17.35 12.45
C ASN A 42 -8.97 -16.21 11.39
N LYS A 43 -9.85 -15.25 11.54
CA LYS A 43 -9.94 -14.08 10.66
C LYS A 43 -9.55 -12.85 11.43
N LEU A 44 -8.71 -12.01 10.81
CA LEU A 44 -8.40 -10.69 11.32
C LEU A 44 -9.63 -9.79 11.09
N ILE A 45 -10.31 -9.44 12.20
CA ILE A 45 -11.54 -8.64 12.18
C ILE A 45 -11.22 -7.16 12.31
N GLU A 46 -10.28 -6.84 13.19
CA GLU A 46 -9.87 -5.47 13.45
C GLU A 46 -8.35 -5.40 13.53
N ALA A 47 -7.80 -4.32 13.00
CA ALA A 47 -6.40 -3.92 13.19
C ALA A 47 -6.33 -2.40 13.30
N ASP A 48 -5.48 -1.92 14.18
CA ASP A 48 -5.12 -0.51 14.29
C ASP A 48 -3.63 -0.46 14.61
N ILE A 49 -2.82 -0.06 13.64
CA ILE A 49 -1.36 -0.06 13.73
C ILE A 49 -0.83 1.29 13.29
N ILE A 50 0.08 1.85 14.09
CA ILE A 50 0.87 3.03 13.74
C ILE A 50 2.36 2.74 13.97
N ALA A 51 3.20 3.24 13.08
CA ALA A 51 4.66 3.23 13.24
C ALA A 51 5.26 4.48 12.57
N PHE A 52 6.53 4.76 12.82
CA PHE A 52 7.17 6.00 12.40
C PHE A 52 8.48 5.72 11.66
N PHE A 53 8.66 6.33 10.49
CA PHE A 53 9.97 6.38 9.80
C PHE A 53 10.95 7.32 10.51
N ASN A 54 10.40 8.41 11.08
CA ASN A 54 11.08 9.40 11.93
C ASN A 54 9.99 10.14 12.72
N ASN A 55 10.37 11.17 13.45
CA ASN A 55 9.44 11.91 14.32
C ASN A 55 8.25 12.58 13.62
N SER A 56 8.30 12.78 12.30
CA SER A 56 7.27 13.48 11.51
C SER A 56 6.65 12.65 10.39
N LYS A 57 7.22 11.49 10.07
CA LYS A 57 6.79 10.62 8.97
C LYS A 57 6.33 9.28 9.53
N ASN A 58 5.09 8.91 9.24
CA ASN A 58 4.46 7.71 9.79
C ASN A 58 3.90 6.78 8.72
N ILE A 59 3.56 5.60 9.17
CA ILE A 59 2.74 4.62 8.47
C ILE A 59 1.61 4.19 9.40
N THR A 60 0.39 4.12 8.87
CA THR A 60 -0.79 3.62 9.59
C THR A 60 -1.47 2.54 8.78
N PHE A 61 -1.96 1.54 9.47
CA PHE A 61 -2.70 0.44 8.86
C PHE A 61 -3.92 0.13 9.73
N THR A 62 -5.11 0.15 9.12
CA THR A 62 -6.34 -0.20 9.84
C THR A 62 -7.14 -1.26 9.09
N ILE A 63 -7.81 -2.09 9.85
CA ILE A 63 -8.87 -2.98 9.40
C ILE A 63 -10.05 -2.80 10.35
N ASN A 64 -11.24 -2.59 9.79
CA ASN A 64 -12.49 -2.58 10.52
C ASN A 64 -13.49 -3.49 9.78
N THR A 65 -14.13 -4.38 10.52
CA THR A 65 -15.22 -5.22 9.99
C THR A 65 -16.50 -4.84 10.72
N ASN A 66 -17.50 -4.39 9.97
CA ASN A 66 -18.79 -4.00 10.55
C ASN A 66 -19.70 -5.22 10.79
N GLU A 67 -20.86 -5.00 11.42
CA GLU A 67 -21.84 -6.05 11.74
C GLU A 67 -22.39 -6.77 10.50
N ASN A 68 -22.37 -6.13 9.33
CA ASN A 68 -22.79 -6.70 8.05
C ASN A 68 -21.68 -7.53 7.37
N GLY A 69 -20.53 -7.71 8.03
CA GLY A 69 -19.39 -8.44 7.48
C GLY A 69 -18.61 -7.67 6.40
N GLU A 70 -18.89 -6.38 6.20
CA GLU A 70 -18.11 -5.52 5.31
C GLU A 70 -16.80 -5.14 5.97
N LYS A 71 -15.70 -5.38 5.27
CA LYS A 71 -14.35 -5.14 5.77
C LYS A 71 -13.72 -3.94 5.08
N ILE A 72 -13.42 -2.91 5.85
CA ILE A 72 -12.69 -1.72 5.38
C ILE A 72 -11.23 -1.88 5.79
N THR A 73 -10.33 -1.76 4.83
CA THR A 73 -8.88 -1.77 5.04
C THR A 73 -8.30 -0.44 4.57
N THR A 74 -7.47 0.20 5.37
CA THR A 74 -6.71 1.38 4.96
C THR A 74 -5.23 1.21 5.26
N LEU A 75 -4.39 1.76 4.40
CA LEU A 75 -2.96 1.85 4.61
C LEU A 75 -2.51 3.23 4.12
N PHE A 76 -2.02 4.03 5.03
CA PHE A 76 -1.37 5.30 4.71
C PHE A 76 0.11 5.21 5.03
N SER A 77 0.95 5.73 4.15
CA SER A 77 2.38 5.87 4.40
C SER A 77 2.87 7.22 3.89
N SER A 78 3.41 8.03 4.77
CA SER A 78 4.02 9.31 4.44
C SER A 78 5.33 9.20 3.65
N LYS A 79 5.78 7.96 3.36
CA LYS A 79 6.83 7.60 2.40
C LYS A 79 6.34 6.45 1.53
N ALA A 80 6.11 6.71 0.25
CA ALA A 80 5.65 5.67 -0.69
C ALA A 80 6.72 4.62 -0.99
N LYS A 81 7.97 5.05 -1.15
CA LYS A 81 9.07 4.23 -1.65
C LYS A 81 9.28 2.91 -0.89
N PRO A 82 9.33 2.84 0.46
CA PRO A 82 9.55 1.59 1.17
C PRO A 82 8.51 0.51 0.85
N LEU A 83 7.26 0.91 0.63
CA LEU A 83 6.17 0.00 0.28
C LEU A 83 6.23 -0.42 -1.19
N VAL A 84 6.48 0.55 -2.10
CA VAL A 84 6.62 0.27 -3.53
C VAL A 84 7.77 -0.69 -3.79
N ASP A 85 8.92 -0.47 -3.16
CA ASP A 85 10.10 -1.33 -3.30
C ASP A 85 9.85 -2.73 -2.70
N ARG A 86 9.16 -2.82 -1.58
CA ARG A 86 8.83 -4.09 -0.93
C ARG A 86 7.94 -4.96 -1.81
N TYR A 87 6.91 -4.38 -2.41
CA TYR A 87 5.93 -5.12 -3.22
C TYR A 87 6.24 -5.11 -4.71
N LYS A 88 7.22 -4.32 -5.16
CA LYS A 88 7.75 -4.27 -6.53
C LYS A 88 6.70 -4.03 -7.62
N PHE A 89 5.61 -3.34 -7.31
CA PHE A 89 4.54 -3.09 -8.27
C PHE A 89 4.84 -1.95 -9.25
N ILE A 90 5.83 -1.09 -8.96
CA ILE A 90 6.34 -0.08 -9.91
C ILE A 90 7.86 -0.26 -10.04
N LYS A 91 8.34 -0.58 -11.23
CA LYS A 91 9.78 -0.64 -11.52
C LYS A 91 10.37 0.76 -11.66
N GLY A 92 11.60 0.93 -11.15
CA GLY A 92 12.32 2.20 -11.29
C GLY A 92 11.75 3.35 -10.48
N PHE A 93 10.91 3.06 -9.48
CA PHE A 93 10.33 4.06 -8.60
C PHE A 93 11.40 4.83 -7.84
N LYS A 94 11.33 6.14 -7.93
CA LYS A 94 12.15 7.06 -7.15
C LYS A 94 11.25 7.97 -6.35
N ASP A 95 11.44 7.95 -5.07
CA ASP A 95 10.77 8.89 -4.17
C ASP A 95 11.22 10.32 -4.51
N SER A 96 10.29 11.23 -4.70
CA SER A 96 10.55 12.62 -4.45
C SER A 96 10.47 12.81 -2.93
N LYS A 97 11.15 13.78 -2.37
CA LYS A 97 11.35 13.94 -0.91
C LYS A 97 10.06 13.93 -0.06
N GLU A 98 8.88 13.96 -0.66
CA GLU A 98 7.58 14.14 0.00
C GLU A 98 6.45 13.19 -0.47
N GLY A 99 6.74 12.25 -1.37
CA GLY A 99 5.71 11.35 -1.90
C GLY A 99 5.09 10.44 -0.83
N TYR A 100 3.77 10.39 -0.76
CA TYR A 100 3.02 9.49 0.12
C TYR A 100 2.29 8.40 -0.68
N LEU A 101 1.84 7.38 0.03
CA LEU A 101 0.97 6.33 -0.48
C LEU A 101 -0.27 6.27 0.40
N ASP A 102 -1.43 6.24 -0.24
CA ASP A 102 -2.72 5.99 0.39
C ASP A 102 -3.44 4.85 -0.32
N PHE A 103 -3.85 3.87 0.44
CA PHE A 103 -4.60 2.72 -0.04
C PHE A 103 -5.85 2.54 0.81
N SER A 104 -6.98 2.34 0.15
CA SER A 104 -8.24 1.96 0.78
C SER A 104 -8.90 0.81 0.04
N SER A 105 -9.60 -0.05 0.77
CA SER A 105 -10.32 -1.19 0.20
C SER A 105 -11.57 -1.48 1.01
N LEU A 106 -12.69 -1.66 0.33
CA LEU A 106 -13.93 -2.17 0.89
C LEU A 106 -14.17 -3.58 0.33
N LYS A 107 -14.17 -4.57 1.22
CA LYS A 107 -14.51 -5.95 0.88
C LYS A 107 -15.91 -6.29 1.35
N LYS A 108 -16.75 -6.73 0.41
CA LYS A 108 -18.13 -7.20 0.64
C LYS A 108 -18.40 -8.42 -0.24
N ASP A 109 -19.01 -9.46 0.31
CA ASP A 109 -19.44 -10.68 -0.41
C ASP A 109 -18.35 -11.29 -1.31
N GLY A 110 -17.10 -11.32 -0.81
CA GLY A 110 -15.96 -11.88 -1.53
C GLY A 110 -15.31 -10.93 -2.53
N VAL A 111 -15.93 -9.81 -2.86
CA VAL A 111 -15.41 -8.78 -3.77
C VAL A 111 -14.74 -7.66 -2.98
N SER A 112 -13.54 -7.27 -3.38
CA SER A 112 -12.85 -6.10 -2.83
C SER A 112 -12.79 -4.99 -3.87
N ASN A 113 -13.32 -3.82 -3.52
CA ASN A 113 -13.18 -2.59 -4.30
C ASN A 113 -12.10 -1.74 -3.65
N SER A 114 -11.06 -1.41 -4.39
CA SER A 114 -9.85 -0.81 -3.86
C SER A 114 -9.43 0.43 -4.64
N LYS A 115 -8.84 1.38 -3.93
CA LYS A 115 -8.23 2.58 -4.47
C LYS A 115 -6.80 2.70 -3.93
N LEU A 116 -5.84 2.96 -4.82
CA LEU A 116 -4.46 3.28 -4.50
C LEU A 116 -4.12 4.65 -5.05
N VAL A 117 -3.60 5.51 -4.21
CA VAL A 117 -3.06 6.83 -4.58
C VAL A 117 -1.59 6.87 -4.20
N ILE A 118 -0.74 7.37 -5.11
CA ILE A 118 0.66 7.68 -4.84
C ILE A 118 0.91 9.08 -5.34
N ASP A 119 1.39 9.94 -4.43
CA ASP A 119 1.64 11.33 -4.71
C ASP A 119 3.12 11.61 -4.92
N ASN A 120 3.43 12.53 -5.83
CA ASN A 120 4.73 13.17 -6.03
C ASN A 120 5.93 12.21 -6.09
N PHE A 121 6.01 11.40 -7.13
CA PHE A 121 7.10 10.44 -7.34
C PHE A 121 7.70 10.53 -8.74
N LYS A 122 8.86 9.90 -8.95
CA LYS A 122 9.52 9.76 -10.25
C LYS A 122 9.66 8.28 -10.61
N VAL A 123 9.57 7.96 -11.89
CA VAL A 123 9.83 6.62 -12.42
C VAL A 123 10.92 6.70 -13.48
N LYS A 124 12.00 5.91 -13.33
CA LYS A 124 13.08 5.83 -14.30
C LYS A 124 12.80 4.86 -15.44
N GLU A 125 12.26 3.69 -15.11
CA GLU A 125 11.98 2.64 -16.08
C GLU A 125 10.52 2.70 -16.50
N ILE A 126 10.26 3.44 -17.56
CA ILE A 126 8.90 3.73 -17.98
C ILE A 126 8.58 2.91 -19.23
N PRO A 127 7.41 2.25 -19.30
CA PRO A 127 6.91 1.66 -20.53
C PRO A 127 6.90 2.65 -21.69
N ALA A 128 7.13 2.17 -22.92
CA ALA A 128 7.24 3.02 -24.11
C ALA A 128 6.06 4.00 -24.28
N LEU A 129 4.84 3.56 -23.94
CA LEU A 129 3.64 4.38 -23.99
C LEU A 129 3.70 5.60 -23.05
N ALA A 130 4.17 5.41 -21.82
CA ALA A 130 4.30 6.50 -20.86
C ALA A 130 5.42 7.48 -21.26
N LYS A 131 6.48 7.04 -21.96
CA LYS A 131 7.48 7.92 -22.57
C LYS A 131 6.85 8.80 -23.64
N LEU A 132 5.97 8.26 -24.48
CA LEU A 132 5.26 9.05 -25.50
C LEU A 132 4.34 10.11 -24.88
N LEU A 133 3.64 9.76 -23.81
CA LEU A 133 2.81 10.72 -23.08
C LEU A 133 3.63 11.82 -22.40
N ALA A 134 4.81 11.50 -21.89
CA ALA A 134 5.72 12.48 -21.31
C ALA A 134 6.24 13.49 -22.35
N LEU A 135 6.43 13.08 -23.60
CA LEU A 135 6.80 13.97 -24.70
C LEU A 135 5.72 15.01 -25.05
N ALA A 136 4.48 14.81 -24.60
CA ALA A 136 3.41 15.79 -24.77
C ALA A 136 3.48 16.98 -23.82
N SER A 137 4.42 17.00 -22.86
CA SER A 137 4.63 18.12 -21.95
C SER A 137 6.10 18.58 -21.94
N LEU A 138 6.33 19.88 -21.82
CA LEU A 138 7.67 20.45 -21.73
C LEU A 138 8.44 19.94 -20.51
N GLN A 139 7.76 19.75 -19.37
CA GLN A 139 8.35 19.21 -18.16
C GLN A 139 8.75 17.74 -18.34
N GLY A 140 7.90 16.93 -18.99
CA GLY A 140 8.22 15.53 -19.28
C GLY A 140 9.42 15.37 -20.21
N ILE A 141 9.59 16.26 -21.20
CA ILE A 141 10.78 16.30 -22.07
C ILE A 141 12.03 16.63 -21.24
N ALA A 142 11.97 17.64 -20.38
CA ALA A 142 13.09 18.01 -19.51
C ALA A 142 13.49 16.86 -18.58
N ASP A 143 12.54 16.21 -17.94
CA ASP A 143 12.76 15.06 -17.05
C ASP A 143 13.38 13.85 -17.78
N LEU A 144 13.00 13.62 -19.06
CA LEU A 144 13.60 12.58 -19.90
C LEU A 144 15.05 12.89 -20.27
N LEU A 145 15.35 14.16 -20.63
CA LEU A 145 16.68 14.60 -21.04
C LEU A 145 17.69 14.56 -19.88
N THR A 146 17.25 14.86 -18.66
CA THR A 146 18.11 14.79 -17.46
C THR A 146 18.39 13.37 -17.00
N GLY A 147 17.66 12.38 -17.50
CA GLY A 147 17.78 10.98 -17.06
C GLY A 147 17.32 10.73 -15.63
N GLU A 148 16.69 11.72 -15.00
CA GLU A 148 16.19 11.61 -13.63
C GLU A 148 14.90 10.78 -13.52
N GLY A 149 14.24 10.50 -14.63
CA GLY A 149 12.95 9.82 -14.71
C GLY A 149 11.80 10.81 -14.87
N ILE A 150 10.63 10.31 -15.24
CA ILE A 150 9.42 11.13 -15.40
C ILE A 150 8.78 11.33 -14.03
N ARG A 151 8.40 12.57 -13.74
CA ARG A 151 7.67 12.96 -12.54
C ARG A 151 6.18 12.72 -12.74
N PHE A 152 5.56 12.14 -11.73
CA PHE A 152 4.12 12.05 -11.57
C PHE A 152 3.74 12.86 -10.32
N THR A 153 2.82 13.81 -10.47
CA THR A 153 2.25 14.55 -9.33
C THR A 153 1.26 13.69 -8.61
N ASP A 154 0.40 13.00 -9.38
CA ASP A 154 -0.65 12.14 -8.87
C ASP A 154 -0.66 10.83 -9.67
N PHE A 155 -0.83 9.73 -8.97
CA PHE A 155 -1.18 8.45 -9.54
C PHE A 155 -2.36 7.88 -8.76
N GLU A 156 -3.44 7.62 -9.45
CA GLU A 156 -4.63 6.99 -8.86
C GLU A 156 -4.96 5.72 -9.64
N MET A 157 -5.17 4.62 -8.94
CA MET A 157 -5.62 3.36 -9.52
C MET A 157 -6.81 2.83 -8.74
N LYS A 158 -7.92 2.59 -9.44
CA LYS A 158 -9.09 1.89 -8.92
C LYS A 158 -9.15 0.48 -9.50
N PHE A 159 -9.34 -0.50 -8.64
CA PHE A 159 -9.39 -1.89 -9.06
C PHE A 159 -10.30 -2.73 -8.16
N THR A 160 -10.82 -3.80 -8.74
CA THR A 160 -11.56 -4.83 -8.01
C THR A 160 -10.73 -6.11 -7.94
N ASN A 161 -10.89 -6.85 -6.85
CA ASN A 161 -10.39 -8.21 -6.72
C ASN A 161 -11.53 -9.14 -6.32
N GLU A 162 -11.78 -10.12 -7.18
CA GLU A 162 -12.78 -11.16 -6.98
C GLU A 162 -12.18 -12.51 -7.40
N ASN A 163 -12.25 -13.52 -6.53
CA ASN A 163 -11.74 -14.87 -6.80
C ASN A 163 -10.29 -14.88 -7.34
N ASN A 164 -9.41 -14.07 -6.73
CA ASN A 164 -8.00 -13.87 -7.14
C ASN A 164 -7.83 -13.23 -8.54
N LEU A 165 -8.90 -12.75 -9.15
CA LEU A 165 -8.83 -11.98 -10.39
C LEU A 165 -8.86 -10.49 -10.07
N LEU A 166 -7.77 -9.79 -10.39
CA LEU A 166 -7.66 -8.34 -10.27
C LEU A 166 -8.06 -7.70 -11.61
N ARG A 167 -9.03 -6.77 -11.54
CA ARG A 167 -9.48 -5.97 -12.68
C ARG A 167 -9.24 -4.51 -12.38
N VAL A 168 -8.40 -3.85 -13.17
CA VAL A 168 -8.20 -2.40 -13.12
C VAL A 168 -9.39 -1.73 -13.80
N GLN A 169 -10.02 -0.79 -13.11
CA GLN A 169 -11.18 -0.04 -13.59
C GLN A 169 -10.78 1.34 -14.10
N GLU A 170 -9.81 1.98 -13.42
CA GLU A 170 -9.34 3.33 -13.71
C GLU A 170 -7.86 3.43 -13.34
N LEU A 171 -7.10 4.19 -14.12
CA LEU A 171 -5.67 4.44 -13.94
C LEU A 171 -5.33 5.89 -14.28
#